data_dfe686f4d687902dbae2e8ec9c115f8a
#
_entry.id   dfe686f4d687902dbae2e8ec9c115f8a
#
_cell.length_a   1.000
_cell.length_b   1.000
_cell.length_c   1.000
_cell.angle_alpha   90.00
_cell.angle_beta   90.00
_cell.angle_gamma   90.00
#
_symmetry.space_group_name_H-M   'P 1'
#
loop_
_entity.id
_entity.type
_entity.pdbx_description
1 polymer ?
#
loop_
_entity_poly.entity_id
_entity_poly.type
_entity_poly.pdbx_seq_one_letter_code
_entity_poly.pdbx_strand_id
1 'polypeptide(L)'
;MNPELLTVFDKAFNEIFSGMKLSSVNRPFIQTAAARLGELSMFTPGVLVAIMEACETAKEVSVYLSGVTKPLFMSDVNFLNARNVMEFLNNRHDLAEMLENLPLDTSVSIGGENSRTELAGSAVISTRYRLDGNPSGVLAVIAPVRTDYARAISILECVSESVSTLIDELIEI
;
A
#
# COMPACT_ATOMS: atom_id res chain seq x y z
N MET A 1 -27.99 8.14 27.54
CA MET A 1 -27.50 9.32 26.81
C MET A 1 -28.71 10.04 26.23
N ASN A 2 -28.81 11.36 26.41
CA ASN A 2 -29.99 12.13 25.96
C ASN A 2 -30.05 12.10 24.41
N PRO A 3 -31.21 11.82 23.76
CA PRO A 3 -31.36 11.79 22.31
C PRO A 3 -30.92 13.09 21.62
N GLU A 4 -31.14 14.23 22.26
CA GLU A 4 -30.71 15.54 21.74
C GLU A 4 -29.19 15.67 21.67
N LEU A 5 -28.48 15.18 22.69
CA LEU A 5 -27.01 15.16 22.74
C LEU A 5 -26.41 14.27 21.63
N LEU A 6 -27.06 13.15 21.32
CA LEU A 6 -26.67 12.24 20.25
C LEU A 6 -26.75 12.93 18.88
N THR A 7 -27.84 13.67 18.64
CA THR A 7 -28.04 14.37 17.36
C THR A 7 -27.02 15.50 17.19
N VAL A 8 -26.71 16.23 18.25
CA VAL A 8 -25.68 17.29 18.23
C VAL A 8 -24.29 16.70 17.99
N PHE A 9 -24.00 15.56 18.65
CA PHE A 9 -22.74 14.84 18.45
C PHE A 9 -22.59 14.33 17.02
N ASP A 10 -23.60 13.65 16.49
CA ASP A 10 -23.60 13.12 15.12
C ASP A 10 -23.33 14.21 14.08
N LYS A 11 -24.00 15.35 14.22
CA LYS A 11 -23.79 16.50 13.35
C LYS A 11 -22.36 17.04 13.44
N ALA A 12 -21.86 17.29 14.64
CA ALA A 12 -20.53 17.82 14.87
C ALA A 12 -19.45 16.82 14.40
N PHE A 13 -19.67 15.52 14.61
CA PHE A 13 -18.79 14.45 14.18
C PHE A 13 -18.71 14.38 12.64
N ASN A 14 -19.86 14.38 11.98
CA ASN A 14 -19.91 14.35 10.53
C ASN A 14 -19.29 15.60 9.88
N GLU A 15 -19.43 16.78 10.47
CA GLU A 15 -18.78 18.01 10.00
C GLU A 15 -17.24 17.92 10.07
N ILE A 16 -16.69 17.17 11.02
CA ILE A 16 -15.24 17.04 11.22
C ILE A 16 -14.65 15.92 10.35
N PHE A 17 -15.33 14.78 10.22
CA PHE A 17 -14.80 13.56 9.62
C PHE A 17 -15.29 13.28 8.19
N SER A 18 -16.42 13.85 7.76
CA SER A 18 -16.98 13.59 6.45
C SER A 18 -16.04 14.08 5.33
N GLY A 19 -15.79 13.21 4.34
CA GLY A 19 -14.91 13.52 3.21
C GLY A 19 -13.42 13.53 3.51
N MET A 20 -13.00 13.17 4.73
CA MET A 20 -11.59 13.10 5.10
C MET A 20 -10.92 11.84 4.53
N LYS A 21 -9.71 12.00 3.99
CA LYS A 21 -8.90 10.85 3.62
C LYS A 21 -8.36 10.16 4.87
N LEU A 22 -8.37 8.81 4.90
CA LEU A 22 -7.82 8.01 6.00
C LEU A 22 -6.36 8.38 6.32
N SER A 23 -5.56 8.71 5.29
CA SER A 23 -4.17 9.17 5.45
C SER A 23 -4.02 10.47 6.25
N SER A 24 -5.05 11.31 6.28
CA SER A 24 -5.06 12.58 7.01
C SER A 24 -5.42 12.41 8.48
N VAL A 25 -5.99 11.27 8.86
CA VAL A 25 -6.34 10.98 10.26
C VAL A 25 -5.10 10.50 11.00
N ASN A 26 -4.51 11.40 11.77
CA ASN A 26 -3.31 11.19 12.58
C ASN A 26 -3.50 11.80 13.98
N ARG A 27 -2.55 11.57 14.89
CA ARG A 27 -2.63 12.07 16.27
C ARG A 27 -2.90 13.59 16.39
N PRO A 28 -2.20 14.48 15.63
CA PRO A 28 -2.51 15.91 15.64
C PRO A 28 -3.93 16.22 15.19
N PHE A 29 -4.43 15.52 14.16
CA PHE A 29 -5.80 15.67 13.68
C PHE A 29 -6.82 15.27 14.76
N ILE A 30 -6.64 14.12 15.41
CA ILE A 30 -7.51 13.65 16.50
C ILE A 30 -7.53 14.64 17.66
N GLN A 31 -6.39 15.23 18.02
CA GLN A 31 -6.35 16.28 19.06
C GLN A 31 -7.14 17.52 18.65
N THR A 32 -7.05 17.94 17.38
CA THR A 32 -7.81 19.06 16.84
C THR A 32 -9.31 18.74 16.79
N ALA A 33 -9.67 17.51 16.40
CA ALA A 33 -11.05 17.04 16.38
C ALA A 33 -11.65 17.00 17.79
N ALA A 34 -10.90 16.51 18.78
CA ALA A 34 -11.30 16.53 20.19
C ALA A 34 -11.53 17.96 20.71
N ALA A 35 -10.63 18.88 20.36
CA ALA A 35 -10.79 20.29 20.72
C ALA A 35 -12.03 20.94 20.08
N ARG A 36 -12.36 20.60 18.83
CA ARG A 36 -13.57 21.07 18.14
C ARG A 36 -14.87 20.49 18.69
N LEU A 37 -14.83 19.24 19.16
CA LEU A 37 -15.95 18.59 19.83
C LEU A 37 -16.23 19.21 21.20
N GLY A 38 -15.27 19.93 21.79
CA GLY A 38 -15.44 20.63 23.04
C GLY A 38 -15.89 19.71 24.19
N GLU A 39 -16.97 20.08 24.90
CA GLU A 39 -17.51 19.27 25.99
C GLU A 39 -18.00 17.88 25.54
N LEU A 40 -18.37 17.71 24.27
CA LEU A 40 -18.79 16.42 23.70
C LEU A 40 -17.62 15.42 23.65
N SER A 41 -16.38 15.90 23.61
CA SER A 41 -15.19 15.04 23.61
C SER A 41 -15.02 14.23 24.90
N MET A 42 -15.61 14.69 26.00
CA MET A 42 -15.57 13.97 27.29
C MET A 42 -16.33 12.63 27.25
N PHE A 43 -17.33 12.52 26.35
CA PHE A 43 -18.15 11.32 26.20
C PHE A 43 -17.61 10.33 25.15
N THR A 44 -16.57 10.71 24.39
CA THR A 44 -16.15 9.96 23.20
C THR A 44 -14.66 9.63 23.10
N PRO A 45 -13.86 9.61 24.20
CA PRO A 45 -12.45 9.28 24.10
C PRO A 45 -12.22 7.92 23.43
N GLY A 46 -13.04 6.91 23.76
CA GLY A 46 -12.97 5.58 23.18
C GLY A 46 -13.26 5.55 21.68
N VAL A 47 -14.20 6.38 21.20
CA VAL A 47 -14.55 6.47 19.78
C VAL A 47 -13.39 7.08 18.97
N LEU A 48 -12.78 8.17 19.47
CA LEU A 48 -11.65 8.81 18.81
C LEU A 48 -10.41 7.91 18.77
N VAL A 49 -10.16 7.17 19.84
CA VAL A 49 -9.08 6.17 19.89
C VAL A 49 -9.35 5.03 18.90
N ALA A 50 -10.57 4.48 18.90
CA ALA A 50 -10.95 3.41 17.97
C ALA A 50 -10.83 3.83 16.49
N ILE A 51 -11.20 5.07 16.16
CA ILE A 51 -11.02 5.61 14.80
C ILE A 51 -9.54 5.70 14.46
N MET A 52 -8.72 6.19 15.38
CA MET A 52 -7.27 6.29 15.15
C MET A 52 -6.67 4.90 14.91
N GLU A 53 -6.99 3.91 15.75
CA GLU A 53 -6.53 2.53 15.60
C GLU A 53 -7.02 1.90 14.29
N ALA A 54 -8.27 2.09 13.91
CA ALA A 54 -8.83 1.62 12.65
C ALA A 54 -8.12 2.26 11.45
N CYS A 55 -7.82 3.57 11.52
CA CYS A 55 -7.08 4.27 10.46
C CYS A 55 -5.61 3.83 10.39
N GLU A 56 -4.97 3.53 11.52
CA GLU A 56 -3.61 2.99 11.55
C GLU A 56 -3.58 1.58 10.94
N THR A 57 -4.50 0.71 11.32
CA THR A 57 -4.64 -0.63 10.74
C THR A 57 -4.93 -0.59 9.23
N ALA A 58 -5.79 0.33 8.79
CA ALA A 58 -6.10 0.50 7.37
C ALA A 58 -4.93 1.06 6.53
N LYS A 59 -3.91 1.62 7.17
CA LYS A 59 -2.67 2.07 6.52
C LYS A 59 -1.61 0.96 6.44
N GLU A 60 -1.79 -0.16 7.12
CA GLU A 60 -0.85 -1.26 7.06
C GLU A 60 -0.80 -1.84 5.64
N VAL A 61 0.37 -1.72 5.02
CA VAL A 61 0.61 -2.28 3.70
C VAL A 61 0.83 -3.78 3.82
N SER A 62 -0.08 -4.56 3.25
CA SER A 62 0.08 -6.01 3.16
C SER A 62 0.93 -6.37 1.96
N VAL A 63 2.09 -6.99 2.20
CA VAL A 63 3.00 -7.45 1.14
C VAL A 63 2.92 -8.96 1.01
N TYR A 64 2.58 -9.42 -0.19
CA TYR A 64 2.55 -10.82 -0.56
C TYR A 64 3.71 -11.13 -1.50
N LEU A 65 4.49 -12.16 -1.18
CA LEU A 65 5.68 -12.55 -1.93
C LEU A 65 5.57 -14.00 -2.43
N SER A 66 6.03 -14.22 -3.66
CA SER A 66 6.15 -15.55 -4.22
C SER A 66 7.48 -15.67 -4.98
N GLY A 67 8.06 -16.86 -5.00
CA GLY A 67 9.28 -17.14 -5.77
C GLY A 67 10.57 -16.57 -5.19
N VAL A 68 10.62 -16.24 -3.91
CA VAL A 68 11.79 -15.62 -3.22
C VAL A 68 13.09 -16.44 -3.42
N THR A 69 12.99 -17.76 -3.50
CA THR A 69 14.16 -18.64 -3.68
C THR A 69 14.55 -18.90 -5.13
N LYS A 70 13.70 -18.48 -6.11
CA LYS A 70 13.97 -18.70 -7.54
C LYS A 70 15.31 -18.14 -8.02
N PRO A 71 15.78 -16.96 -7.56
CA PRO A 71 17.08 -16.40 -7.98
C PRO A 71 18.26 -17.34 -7.73
N LEU A 72 18.21 -18.19 -6.70
CA LEU A 72 19.28 -19.15 -6.40
C LEU A 72 19.42 -20.28 -7.44
N PHE A 73 18.38 -20.53 -8.21
CA PHE A 73 18.36 -21.61 -9.21
C PHE A 73 18.53 -21.09 -10.63
N MET A 74 18.77 -19.79 -10.82
CA MET A 74 18.98 -19.20 -12.12
C MET A 74 20.48 -19.18 -12.45
N SER A 75 20.86 -19.78 -13.57
CA SER A 75 22.26 -19.90 -14.03
C SER A 75 22.94 -18.55 -14.32
N ASP A 76 22.14 -17.54 -14.62
CA ASP A 76 22.62 -16.22 -15.06
C ASP A 76 22.75 -15.20 -13.91
N VAL A 77 22.37 -15.58 -12.68
CA VAL A 77 22.42 -14.70 -11.50
C VAL A 77 23.64 -15.00 -10.65
N ASN A 78 24.46 -13.99 -10.40
CA ASN A 78 25.58 -14.14 -9.46
C ASN A 78 25.03 -14.43 -8.04
N PHE A 79 25.61 -15.41 -7.35
CA PHE A 79 25.18 -15.85 -6.02
C PHE A 79 25.12 -14.69 -5.00
N LEU A 80 26.04 -13.74 -5.06
CA LEU A 80 26.02 -12.55 -4.19
C LEU A 80 24.81 -11.65 -4.46
N ASN A 81 24.46 -11.46 -5.74
CA ASN A 81 23.27 -10.68 -6.12
C ASN A 81 22.00 -11.42 -5.68
N ALA A 82 21.92 -12.74 -5.85
CA ALA A 82 20.79 -13.52 -5.39
C ALA A 82 20.58 -13.40 -3.87
N ARG A 83 21.67 -13.44 -3.11
CA ARG A 83 21.62 -13.29 -1.66
C ARG A 83 21.12 -11.89 -1.25
N ASN A 84 21.68 -10.83 -1.85
CA ASN A 84 21.25 -9.45 -1.55
C ASN A 84 19.76 -9.22 -1.83
N VAL A 85 19.30 -9.75 -2.97
CA VAL A 85 17.86 -9.68 -3.33
C VAL A 85 17.01 -10.42 -2.30
N MET A 86 17.44 -11.64 -1.88
CA MET A 86 16.69 -12.40 -0.88
C MET A 86 16.66 -11.71 0.49
N GLU A 87 17.79 -11.16 0.94
CA GLU A 87 17.87 -10.40 2.20
C GLU A 87 16.94 -9.19 2.15
N PHE A 88 16.92 -8.44 1.05
CA PHE A 88 16.00 -7.33 0.84
C PHE A 88 14.53 -7.78 0.86
N LEU A 89 14.18 -8.85 0.14
CA LEU A 89 12.81 -9.36 0.08
C LEU A 89 12.29 -9.88 1.42
N ASN A 90 13.17 -10.30 2.32
CA ASN A 90 12.80 -10.70 3.67
C ASN A 90 12.50 -9.52 4.59
N ASN A 91 12.99 -8.32 4.27
CA ASN A 91 12.66 -7.09 5.00
C ASN A 91 11.36 -6.49 4.44
N ARG A 92 10.23 -6.88 5.02
CA ARG A 92 8.90 -6.46 4.56
C ARG A 92 8.69 -4.95 4.63
N HIS A 93 9.31 -4.28 5.60
CA HIS A 93 9.19 -2.82 5.76
C HIS A 93 9.86 -2.08 4.59
N ASP A 94 11.12 -2.40 4.30
CA ASP A 94 11.87 -1.79 3.20
C ASP A 94 11.24 -2.10 1.83
N LEU A 95 10.68 -3.31 1.69
CA LEU A 95 9.97 -3.71 0.49
C LEU A 95 8.66 -2.93 0.32
N ALA A 96 7.89 -2.76 1.38
CA ALA A 96 6.66 -1.96 1.35
C ALA A 96 6.97 -0.51 0.97
N GLU A 97 7.96 0.10 1.62
CA GLU A 97 8.42 1.47 1.32
C GLU A 97 8.87 1.62 -0.15
N MET A 98 9.62 0.64 -0.67
CA MET A 98 10.00 0.64 -2.08
C MET A 98 8.79 0.59 -3.00
N LEU A 99 7.85 -0.33 -2.75
CA LEU A 99 6.65 -0.52 -3.57
C LEU A 99 5.74 0.72 -3.56
N GLU A 100 5.57 1.38 -2.43
CA GLU A 100 4.78 2.62 -2.31
C GLU A 100 5.34 3.74 -3.18
N ASN A 101 6.68 3.83 -3.26
CA ASN A 101 7.39 4.87 -4.02
C ASN A 101 7.52 4.59 -5.52
N LEU A 102 7.04 3.43 -6.02
CA LEU A 102 7.02 3.14 -7.44
C LEU A 102 6.03 4.03 -8.22
N PRO A 103 6.30 4.31 -9.50
CA PRO A 103 5.42 5.12 -10.35
C PRO A 103 3.98 4.60 -10.40
N LEU A 104 3.05 5.50 -10.75
CA LEU A 104 1.63 5.16 -10.88
C LEU A 104 1.34 4.33 -12.14
N ASP A 105 2.12 4.54 -13.19
CA ASP A 105 2.02 3.83 -14.45
C ASP A 105 2.95 2.62 -14.48
N THR A 106 2.77 1.73 -15.46
CA THR A 106 3.67 0.61 -15.70
C THR A 106 5.08 1.13 -15.91
N SER A 107 6.03 0.63 -15.13
CA SER A 107 7.42 1.10 -15.16
C SER A 107 8.41 -0.06 -15.09
N VAL A 108 9.60 0.20 -15.61
CA VAL A 108 10.74 -0.73 -15.59
C VAL A 108 11.97 0.04 -15.11
N SER A 109 12.62 -0.49 -14.08
CA SER A 109 13.91 0.01 -13.58
C SER A 109 14.95 -1.09 -13.70
N ILE A 110 16.10 -0.82 -14.31
CA ILE A 110 17.11 -1.84 -14.64
C ILE A 110 18.44 -1.51 -13.95
N GLY A 111 18.96 -2.47 -13.19
CA GLY A 111 20.29 -2.37 -12.62
C GLY A 111 20.44 -1.17 -11.69
N GLY A 112 21.34 -0.26 -12.02
CA GLY A 112 21.61 0.97 -11.26
C GLY A 112 20.49 2.02 -11.24
N GLU A 113 19.43 1.83 -12.02
CA GLU A 113 18.23 2.70 -11.99
C GLU A 113 17.34 2.40 -10.78
N ASN A 114 17.52 1.22 -10.18
CA ASN A 114 16.78 0.84 -8.98
C ASN A 114 17.16 1.74 -7.79
N SER A 115 16.17 2.19 -7.04
CA SER A 115 16.37 3.01 -5.84
C SER A 115 17.08 2.26 -4.71
N ARG A 116 17.08 0.93 -4.75
CA ARG A 116 17.70 0.04 -3.76
C ARG A 116 18.95 -0.62 -4.34
N THR A 117 20.07 -0.48 -3.65
CA THR A 117 21.39 -1.04 -4.08
C THR A 117 21.39 -2.56 -4.12
N GLU A 118 20.58 -3.20 -3.29
CA GLU A 118 20.39 -4.65 -3.26
C GLU A 118 19.83 -5.19 -4.59
N LEU A 119 19.12 -4.34 -5.33
CA LEU A 119 18.50 -4.65 -6.62
C LEU A 119 19.36 -4.20 -7.83
N ALA A 120 20.60 -3.71 -7.61
CA ALA A 120 21.47 -3.24 -8.68
C ALA A 120 21.82 -4.30 -9.73
N GLY A 121 21.71 -5.58 -9.41
CA GLY A 121 21.87 -6.71 -10.36
C GLY A 121 20.56 -7.23 -10.95
N SER A 122 19.46 -6.54 -10.74
CA SER A 122 18.11 -6.96 -11.09
C SER A 122 17.36 -5.93 -11.89
N ALA A 123 16.26 -6.34 -12.52
CA ALA A 123 15.25 -5.45 -13.07
C ALA A 123 13.99 -5.53 -12.20
N VAL A 124 13.36 -4.38 -11.97
CA VAL A 124 12.06 -4.26 -11.31
C VAL A 124 11.05 -3.78 -12.33
N ILE A 125 10.00 -4.55 -12.55
CA ILE A 125 8.90 -4.22 -13.45
C ILE A 125 7.67 -4.09 -12.58
N SER A 126 6.97 -2.97 -12.64
CA SER A 126 5.81 -2.71 -11.78
C SER A 126 4.64 -2.10 -12.54
N THR A 127 3.46 -2.38 -12.04
CA THR A 127 2.20 -1.73 -12.45
C THR A 127 1.27 -1.61 -11.25
N ARG A 128 0.26 -0.77 -11.33
CA ARG A 128 -0.74 -0.64 -10.27
C ARG A 128 -2.08 -1.21 -10.71
N TYR A 129 -2.69 -1.99 -9.84
CA TYR A 129 -4.09 -2.33 -10.00
C TYR A 129 -4.99 -1.22 -9.42
N ARG A 130 -6.21 -1.15 -9.90
CA ARG A 130 -7.15 -0.07 -9.58
C ARG A 130 -8.35 -0.61 -8.83
N LEU A 131 -8.95 0.26 -8.02
CA LEU A 131 -10.20 0.06 -7.33
C LEU A 131 -11.09 1.26 -7.65
N ASP A 132 -12.25 1.06 -8.22
CA ASP A 132 -13.11 2.15 -8.71
C ASP A 132 -12.35 3.17 -9.58
N GLY A 133 -11.46 2.69 -10.45
CA GLY A 133 -10.61 3.53 -11.30
C GLY A 133 -9.43 4.22 -10.60
N ASN A 134 -9.32 4.14 -9.27
CA ASN A 134 -8.24 4.74 -8.49
C ASN A 134 -7.09 3.75 -8.26
N PRO A 135 -5.82 4.18 -8.39
CA PRO A 135 -4.67 3.34 -8.08
C PRO A 135 -4.72 2.91 -6.60
N SER A 136 -4.74 1.59 -6.36
CA SER A 136 -4.96 1.05 -5.01
C SER A 136 -3.80 0.20 -4.51
N GLY A 137 -3.20 -0.62 -5.35
CA GLY A 137 -2.05 -1.40 -4.95
C GLY A 137 -1.06 -1.60 -6.07
N VAL A 138 0.06 -2.24 -5.78
CA VAL A 138 1.18 -2.45 -6.70
C VAL A 138 1.39 -3.93 -6.93
N LEU A 139 1.56 -4.29 -8.20
CA LEU A 139 2.13 -5.56 -8.63
C LEU A 139 3.54 -5.31 -9.14
N ALA A 140 4.50 -6.10 -8.68
CA ALA A 140 5.88 -5.98 -9.14
C ALA A 140 6.51 -7.36 -9.37
N VAL A 141 7.39 -7.41 -10.37
CA VAL A 141 8.24 -8.56 -10.68
C VAL A 141 9.68 -8.11 -10.56
N ILE A 142 10.45 -8.83 -9.75
CA ILE A 142 11.91 -8.69 -9.70
C ILE A 142 12.51 -9.82 -10.50
N ALA A 143 13.28 -9.49 -11.52
CA ALA A 143 13.84 -10.42 -12.49
C ALA A 143 15.33 -10.13 -12.75
N PRO A 144 16.10 -11.04 -13.33
CA PRO A 144 17.44 -10.73 -13.83
C PRO A 144 17.40 -9.62 -14.88
N VAL A 145 18.50 -8.85 -14.98
CA VAL A 145 18.63 -7.77 -15.98
C VAL A 145 18.38 -8.27 -17.41
N ARG A 146 18.74 -9.52 -17.69
CA ARG A 146 18.47 -10.19 -18.98
C ARG A 146 17.14 -10.94 -18.91
N THR A 147 16.04 -10.21 -19.07
CA THR A 147 14.68 -10.80 -19.08
C THR A 147 13.92 -10.33 -20.33
N ASP A 148 12.88 -11.08 -20.70
CA ASP A 148 11.94 -10.67 -21.74
C ASP A 148 10.96 -9.65 -21.15
N TYR A 149 11.33 -8.39 -21.27
CA TYR A 149 10.56 -7.27 -20.71
C TYR A 149 9.16 -7.16 -21.33
N ALA A 150 9.04 -7.32 -22.64
CA ALA A 150 7.76 -7.20 -23.33
C ALA A 150 6.75 -8.23 -22.79
N ARG A 151 7.21 -9.46 -22.64
CA ARG A 151 6.39 -10.54 -22.08
C ARG A 151 6.05 -10.30 -20.61
N ALA A 152 7.04 -9.86 -19.82
CA ALA A 152 6.83 -9.59 -18.39
C ALA A 152 5.83 -8.46 -18.15
N ILE A 153 5.93 -7.35 -18.92
CA ILE A 153 5.00 -6.23 -18.88
C ILE A 153 3.58 -6.70 -19.23
N SER A 154 3.42 -7.39 -20.38
CA SER A 154 2.10 -7.85 -20.84
C SER A 154 1.42 -8.77 -19.84
N ILE A 155 2.18 -9.68 -19.20
CA ILE A 155 1.64 -10.55 -18.15
C ILE A 155 1.24 -9.73 -16.93
N LEU A 156 2.08 -8.79 -16.50
CA LEU A 156 1.84 -7.99 -15.31
C LEU A 156 0.60 -7.09 -15.47
N GLU A 157 0.44 -6.49 -16.65
CA GLU A 157 -0.73 -5.67 -17.00
C GLU A 157 -2.01 -6.52 -17.04
N CYS A 158 -1.98 -7.68 -17.69
CA CYS A 158 -3.12 -8.60 -17.72
C CYS A 158 -3.54 -9.05 -16.30
N VAL A 159 -2.55 -9.37 -15.44
CA VAL A 159 -2.84 -9.74 -14.04
C VAL A 159 -3.40 -8.54 -13.29
N SER A 160 -2.88 -7.34 -13.50
CA SER A 160 -3.36 -6.11 -12.88
C SER A 160 -4.82 -5.82 -13.22
N GLU A 161 -5.20 -5.96 -14.48
CA GLU A 161 -6.60 -5.80 -14.93
C GLU A 161 -7.50 -6.87 -14.29
N SER A 162 -7.04 -8.13 -14.27
CA SER A 162 -7.79 -9.23 -13.66
C SER A 162 -8.00 -9.01 -12.15
N VAL A 163 -6.98 -8.55 -11.44
CA VAL A 163 -7.06 -8.24 -10.01
C VAL A 163 -8.03 -7.08 -9.77
N SER A 164 -7.97 -6.01 -10.58
CA SER A 164 -8.89 -4.88 -10.50
C SER A 164 -10.34 -5.34 -10.64
N THR A 165 -10.64 -6.10 -11.68
CA THR A 165 -11.99 -6.62 -11.93
C THR A 165 -12.50 -7.50 -10.78
N LEU A 166 -11.66 -8.43 -10.29
CA LEU A 166 -12.06 -9.31 -9.19
C LEU A 166 -12.32 -8.56 -7.88
N ILE A 167 -11.56 -7.51 -7.60
CA ILE A 167 -11.76 -6.71 -6.39
C ILE A 167 -13.03 -5.88 -6.52
N ASP A 168 -13.27 -5.25 -7.68
CA ASP A 168 -14.49 -4.48 -7.93
C ASP A 168 -15.73 -5.37 -7.79
N GLU A 169 -15.72 -6.58 -8.34
CA GLU A 169 -16.82 -7.57 -8.18
C GLU A 169 -17.04 -7.99 -6.71
N LEU A 170 -15.98 -8.06 -5.90
CA LEU A 170 -16.09 -8.42 -4.48
C LEU A 170 -16.65 -7.30 -3.59
N ILE A 171 -16.50 -6.05 -4.01
CA ILE A 171 -16.96 -4.89 -3.24
C ILE A 171 -18.40 -4.51 -3.60
N GLU A 172 -18.87 -4.83 -4.81
CA GLU A 172 -20.25 -4.59 -5.22
C GLU A 172 -21.29 -5.54 -4.54
N ILE A 173 -20.83 -6.51 -3.74
CA ILE A 173 -21.67 -7.43 -2.95
C ILE A 173 -21.91 -6.87 -1.55
#